data_c871e6a50ba5b149cdb96409753709af
#
_entry.id   c871e6a50ba5b149cdb96409753709af
#
_cell.length_a   1.000
_cell.length_b   1.000
_cell.length_c   1.000
_cell.angle_alpha   90.00
_cell.angle_beta   90.00
_cell.angle_gamma   90.00
#
_symmetry.space_group_name_H-M   'P 1'
#
loop_
_entity.id
_entity.type
_entity.pdbx_description
1 polymer ?
#
loop_
_entity_poly.entity_id
_entity_poly.type
_entity_poly.pdbx_seq_one_letter_code
_entity_poly.pdbx_strand_id
1 'polypeptide(L)'
;MGQRDDRFHVEVSVGARVVEVRATGEIDVATVGALRSALWAVPARSVLRLDLSGVGVLSAAGVRALAAAHLRLRAGGGELVLVRPDPVVARVLRVTGLHRVVRVIDDAPAPVAGRTLIAA
;
A
#
# COMPACT_ATOMS: atom_id res chain seq x y z
N MET A 1 -18.43 10.19 -18.26
CA MET A 1 -17.00 9.96 -18.43
C MET A 1 -16.31 9.94 -17.08
N GLY A 2 -15.52 8.93 -16.86
CA GLY A 2 -14.81 8.81 -15.60
C GLY A 2 -13.74 9.86 -15.44
N GLN A 3 -13.61 10.38 -14.25
CA GLN A 3 -12.52 11.27 -13.90
C GLN A 3 -11.34 10.43 -13.45
N ARG A 4 -10.21 10.67 -14.07
CA ARG A 4 -8.98 10.06 -13.64
C ARG A 4 -8.28 11.00 -12.67
N ASP A 5 -7.90 10.49 -11.51
CA ASP A 5 -7.10 11.27 -10.61
C ASP A 5 -5.63 11.01 -10.92
N ASP A 6 -5.02 11.90 -11.70
CA ASP A 6 -3.63 11.76 -12.12
C ASP A 6 -2.65 11.96 -10.97
N ARG A 7 -3.11 12.41 -9.79
CA ARG A 7 -2.26 12.56 -8.61
C ARG A 7 -1.96 11.23 -7.94
N PHE A 8 -2.66 10.16 -8.30
CA PHE A 8 -2.49 8.87 -7.65
C PHE A 8 -2.56 7.75 -8.66
N HIS A 9 -1.64 6.80 -8.50
CA HIS A 9 -1.51 5.67 -9.40
C HIS A 9 -1.08 4.44 -8.62
N VAL A 10 -1.61 3.29 -9.00
CA VAL A 10 -1.30 2.01 -8.36
C VAL A 10 -0.91 0.98 -9.41
N GLU A 11 0.22 0.32 -9.20
CA GLU A 11 0.64 -0.83 -9.98
C GLU A 11 0.64 -2.06 -9.09
N VAL A 12 0.14 -3.17 -9.61
CA VAL A 12 0.05 -4.43 -8.87
C VAL A 12 0.79 -5.52 -9.62
N SER A 13 1.72 -6.19 -8.94
CA SER A 13 2.44 -7.34 -9.47
C SER A 13 2.12 -8.55 -8.60
N VAL A 14 1.57 -9.59 -9.21
CA VAL A 14 1.07 -10.76 -8.48
C VAL A 14 2.06 -11.91 -8.60
N GLY A 15 2.59 -12.36 -7.48
CA GLY A 15 3.38 -13.58 -7.37
C GLY A 15 2.57 -14.69 -6.70
N ALA A 16 3.21 -15.82 -6.42
CA ALA A 16 2.54 -17.00 -5.87
C ALA A 16 1.98 -16.74 -4.46
N ARG A 17 2.76 -16.08 -3.59
CA ARG A 17 2.35 -15.78 -2.21
C ARG A 17 2.52 -14.31 -1.86
N VAL A 18 3.31 -13.60 -2.62
CA VAL A 18 3.63 -12.20 -2.40
C VAL A 18 3.00 -11.38 -3.49
N VAL A 19 2.26 -10.38 -3.11
CA VAL A 19 1.71 -9.39 -4.03
C VAL A 19 2.42 -8.07 -3.76
N GLU A 20 3.04 -7.52 -4.80
CA GLU A 20 3.67 -6.20 -4.74
C GLU A 20 2.67 -5.17 -5.24
N VAL A 21 2.46 -4.15 -4.44
CA VAL A 21 1.65 -3.00 -4.84
C VAL A 21 2.53 -1.76 -4.73
N ARG A 22 2.66 -1.03 -5.82
CA ARG A 22 3.38 0.25 -5.81
C ARG A 22 2.39 1.36 -5.94
N ALA A 23 2.35 2.23 -4.95
CA ALA A 23 1.54 3.43 -4.97
C ALA A 23 2.41 4.63 -5.33
N THR A 24 1.88 5.54 -6.14
CA THR A 24 2.59 6.75 -6.57
C THR A 24 1.63 7.92 -6.48
N GLY A 25 2.10 9.02 -5.93
CA GLY A 25 1.33 10.26 -5.82
C GLY A 25 0.97 10.59 -4.39
N GLU A 26 -0.23 11.10 -4.20
CA GLU A 26 -0.69 11.55 -2.88
C GLU A 26 -1.82 10.64 -2.39
N ILE A 27 -1.73 10.23 -1.14
CA ILE A 27 -2.79 9.45 -0.50
C ILE A 27 -3.55 10.38 0.45
N ASP A 28 -4.72 10.81 0.03
CA ASP A 28 -5.58 11.72 0.77
C ASP A 28 -7.05 11.27 0.64
N VAL A 29 -7.97 12.08 1.14
CA VAL A 29 -9.40 11.76 1.10
C VAL A 29 -9.89 11.50 -0.32
N ALA A 30 -9.35 12.24 -1.30
CA ALA A 30 -9.79 12.11 -2.70
C ALA A 30 -9.28 10.84 -3.37
N THR A 31 -8.12 10.32 -2.93
CA THR A 31 -7.46 9.18 -3.59
C THR A 31 -7.53 7.88 -2.81
N VAL A 32 -7.90 7.95 -1.53
CA VAL A 32 -7.86 6.77 -0.65
C VAL A 32 -8.77 5.64 -1.14
N GLY A 33 -9.84 5.96 -1.87
CA GLY A 33 -10.72 4.93 -2.43
C GLY A 33 -10.01 4.03 -3.43
N ALA A 34 -9.17 4.61 -4.29
CA ALA A 34 -8.39 3.83 -5.25
C ALA A 34 -7.37 2.92 -4.53
N LEU A 35 -6.73 3.44 -3.48
CA LEU A 35 -5.81 2.64 -2.67
C LEU A 35 -6.55 1.47 -2.02
N ARG A 36 -7.69 1.75 -1.40
CA ARG A 36 -8.48 0.70 -0.74
C ARG A 36 -8.92 -0.38 -1.73
N SER A 37 -9.38 0.01 -2.91
CA SER A 37 -9.78 -0.96 -3.93
C SER A 37 -8.64 -1.89 -4.29
N ALA A 38 -7.43 -1.34 -4.47
CA ALA A 38 -6.26 -2.15 -4.80
C ALA A 38 -5.89 -3.10 -3.65
N LEU A 39 -5.90 -2.60 -2.42
CA LEU A 39 -5.53 -3.43 -1.25
C LEU A 39 -6.55 -4.52 -0.98
N TRP A 40 -7.84 -4.23 -1.14
CA TRP A 40 -8.90 -5.20 -0.89
C TRP A 40 -9.06 -6.25 -1.98
N ALA A 41 -8.49 -5.99 -3.17
CA ALA A 41 -8.45 -6.99 -4.25
C ALA A 41 -7.42 -8.09 -3.97
N VAL A 42 -6.48 -7.85 -3.05
CA VAL A 42 -5.45 -8.84 -2.70
C VAL A 42 -6.05 -9.89 -1.76
N PRO A 43 -5.84 -11.20 -2.04
CA PRO A 43 -6.32 -12.23 -1.13
C PRO A 43 -5.75 -12.07 0.28
N ALA A 44 -6.59 -12.23 1.29
CA ALA A 44 -6.19 -11.95 2.67
C ALA A 44 -5.10 -12.88 3.21
N ARG A 45 -4.85 -14.01 2.54
CA ARG A 45 -3.78 -14.93 2.91
C ARG A 45 -2.41 -14.53 2.34
N SER A 46 -2.36 -13.49 1.52
CA SER A 46 -1.13 -13.07 0.85
C SER A 46 -0.26 -12.21 1.74
N VAL A 47 1.03 -12.22 1.47
CA VAL A 47 1.93 -11.16 1.93
C VAL A 47 1.81 -10.03 0.93
N LEU A 48 1.30 -8.89 1.37
CA LEU A 48 1.16 -7.70 0.54
C LEU A 48 2.27 -6.73 0.88
N ARG A 49 3.16 -6.50 -0.08
CA ARG A 49 4.23 -5.51 0.04
C ARG A 49 3.78 -4.25 -0.66
N LEU A 50 3.54 -3.21 0.10
CA LEU A 50 3.12 -1.91 -0.43
C LEU A 50 4.31 -0.97 -0.48
N ASP A 51 4.78 -0.69 -1.69
CA ASP A 51 5.89 0.23 -1.92
C ASP A 51 5.37 1.65 -1.89
N LEU A 52 5.86 2.42 -0.93
CA LEU A 52 5.47 3.81 -0.70
C LEU A 52 6.52 4.81 -1.17
N SER A 53 7.56 4.36 -1.87
CA SER A 53 8.65 5.25 -2.26
C SER A 53 8.20 6.37 -3.21
N GLY A 54 7.13 6.16 -3.94
CA GLY A 54 6.56 7.17 -4.83
C GLY A 54 5.44 8.01 -4.21
N VAL A 55 5.19 7.85 -2.92
CA VAL A 55 4.11 8.56 -2.22
C VAL A 55 4.69 9.73 -1.43
N GLY A 56 4.26 10.94 -1.77
CA GLY A 56 4.75 12.15 -1.11
C GLY A 56 3.86 12.66 0.01
N VAL A 57 2.61 12.21 0.07
CA VAL A 57 1.65 12.63 1.09
C VAL A 57 0.86 11.41 1.57
N LEU A 58 0.75 11.27 2.88
CA LEU A 58 -0.09 10.25 3.50
C LEU A 58 -0.96 10.94 4.55
N SER A 59 -2.24 11.07 4.25
CA SER A 59 -3.20 11.70 5.15
C SER A 59 -3.70 10.74 6.23
N ALA A 60 -4.45 11.27 7.18
CA ALA A 60 -5.09 10.45 8.21
C ALA A 60 -6.03 9.39 7.60
N ALA A 61 -6.72 9.73 6.51
CA ALA A 61 -7.57 8.76 5.81
C ALA A 61 -6.75 7.60 5.27
N GLY A 62 -5.56 7.90 4.72
CA GLY A 62 -4.64 6.87 4.25
C GLY A 62 -4.13 5.99 5.38
N VAL A 63 -3.77 6.58 6.51
CA VAL A 63 -3.33 5.80 7.67
C VAL A 63 -4.43 4.85 8.13
N ARG A 64 -5.68 5.31 8.18
CA ARG A 64 -6.80 4.45 8.57
C ARG A 64 -7.00 3.31 7.57
N ALA A 65 -6.85 3.58 6.27
CA ALA A 65 -6.96 2.55 5.24
C ALA A 65 -5.87 1.48 5.40
N LEU A 66 -4.64 1.90 5.69
CA LEU A 66 -3.53 0.97 5.90
C LEU A 66 -3.74 0.14 7.17
N ALA A 67 -4.23 0.75 8.23
CA ALA A 67 -4.54 0.02 9.46
C ALA A 67 -5.63 -1.02 9.22
N ALA A 68 -6.68 -0.67 8.49
CA ALA A 68 -7.76 -1.60 8.16
C ALA A 68 -7.26 -2.75 7.27
N ALA A 69 -6.41 -2.45 6.30
CA ALA A 69 -5.81 -3.47 5.44
C ALA A 69 -4.94 -4.44 6.25
N HIS A 70 -4.18 -3.92 7.21
CA HIS A 70 -3.37 -4.74 8.11
C HIS A 70 -4.24 -5.74 8.87
N LEU A 71 -5.32 -5.26 9.45
CA LEU A 71 -6.21 -6.13 10.22
C LEU A 71 -6.85 -7.20 9.34
N ARG A 72 -7.27 -6.84 8.14
CA ARG A 72 -7.87 -7.76 7.19
C ARG A 72 -6.89 -8.87 6.79
N LEU A 73 -5.68 -8.49 6.41
CA LEU A 73 -4.67 -9.47 5.98
C LEU A 73 -4.26 -10.37 7.13
N ARG A 74 -4.05 -9.80 8.30
CA ARG A 74 -3.69 -10.58 9.48
C ARG A 74 -4.76 -11.60 9.84
N ALA A 75 -6.03 -11.20 9.77
CA ALA A 75 -7.14 -12.11 10.04
C ALA A 75 -7.21 -13.25 9.03
N GLY A 76 -6.76 -13.03 7.80
CA GLY A 76 -6.76 -14.05 6.75
C GLY A 76 -5.48 -14.87 6.66
N GLY A 77 -4.54 -14.69 7.59
CA GLY A 77 -3.27 -15.41 7.59
C GLY A 77 -2.18 -14.76 6.74
N GLY A 78 -2.43 -13.60 6.19
CA GLY A 78 -1.46 -12.84 5.43
C GLY A 78 -0.76 -11.77 6.26
N GLU A 79 -0.11 -10.84 5.59
CA GLU A 79 0.64 -9.79 6.25
C GLU A 79 0.72 -8.57 5.33
N LEU A 80 0.56 -7.37 5.90
CA LEU A 80 0.87 -6.13 5.21
C LEU A 80 2.29 -5.70 5.58
N VAL A 81 3.10 -5.42 4.57
CA VAL A 81 4.47 -4.90 4.75
C VAL A 81 4.55 -3.59 3.97
N LEU A 82 4.94 -2.52 4.64
CA LEU A 82 5.17 -1.21 4.01
C LEU A 82 6.64 -1.10 3.63
N VAL A 83 6.90 -0.75 2.38
CA VAL A 83 8.24 -0.80 1.81
C VAL A 83 8.69 0.59 1.38
N ARG A 84 9.85 1.01 1.83
CA ARG A 84 10.55 2.23 1.42
C ARG A 84 9.70 3.49 1.48
N PRO A 85 9.06 3.80 2.62
CA PRO A 85 8.39 5.09 2.74
C PRO A 85 9.42 6.21 2.65
N ASP A 86 9.07 7.28 1.94
CA ASP A 86 9.96 8.43 1.96
C ASP A 86 9.97 9.08 3.37
N PRO A 87 10.90 10.01 3.65
CA PRO A 87 11.02 10.56 5.00
C PRO A 87 9.74 11.22 5.53
N VAL A 88 8.96 11.88 4.67
CA VAL A 88 7.71 12.52 5.08
C VAL A 88 6.68 11.48 5.48
N VAL A 89 6.52 10.45 4.65
CA VAL A 89 5.58 9.36 4.94
C VAL A 89 6.05 8.54 6.14
N ALA A 90 7.35 8.26 6.24
CA ALA A 90 7.89 7.55 7.39
C ALA A 90 7.59 8.28 8.69
N ARG A 91 7.66 9.61 8.69
CA ARG A 91 7.32 10.40 9.86
C ARG A 91 5.86 10.27 10.25
N VAL A 92 4.95 10.27 9.27
CA VAL A 92 3.52 10.06 9.53
C VAL A 92 3.29 8.69 10.16
N LEU A 93 3.96 7.66 9.65
CA LEU A 93 3.85 6.31 10.22
C LEU A 93 4.31 6.28 11.67
N ARG A 94 5.37 7.00 12.02
CA ARG A 94 5.88 7.07 13.39
C ARG A 94 4.95 7.88 14.30
N VAL A 95 4.51 9.04 13.83
CA VAL A 95 3.66 9.93 14.64
C VAL A 95 2.32 9.27 14.96
N THR A 96 1.77 8.53 14.02
CA THR A 96 0.49 7.82 14.21
C THR A 96 0.64 6.50 14.95
N GLY A 97 1.88 6.02 15.11
CA GLY A 97 2.13 4.72 15.75
C GLY A 97 1.89 3.53 14.84
N LEU A 98 1.56 3.74 13.57
CA LEU A 98 1.28 2.64 12.66
C LEU A 98 2.51 1.74 12.48
N HIS A 99 3.71 2.31 12.52
CA HIS A 99 4.96 1.56 12.39
C HIS A 99 5.16 0.50 13.49
N ARG A 100 4.41 0.60 14.58
CA ARG A 100 4.50 -0.36 15.70
C ARG A 100 3.66 -1.62 15.46
N VAL A 101 2.67 -1.53 14.60
CA VAL A 101 1.77 -2.66 14.34
C VAL A 101 1.95 -3.22 12.93
N VAL A 102 2.38 -2.40 11.97
CA VAL A 102 2.62 -2.82 10.59
C VAL A 102 4.12 -2.83 10.35
N ARG A 103 4.61 -3.90 9.75
CA ARG A 103 6.03 -4.02 9.43
C ARG A 103 6.41 -2.99 8.36
N VAL A 104 7.48 -2.26 8.64
CA VAL A 104 8.02 -1.26 7.70
C VAL A 104 9.47 -1.64 7.40
N ILE A 105 9.80 -1.76 6.12
CA ILE A 105 11.15 -2.12 5.69
C ILE A 105 11.64 -1.15 4.63
N ASP A 106 12.96 -1.07 4.51
CA ASP A 106 13.63 -0.15 3.59
C ASP A 106 14.33 -0.88 2.44
N ASP A 107 14.07 -2.16 2.30
CA ASP A 107 14.69 -2.98 1.27
C ASP A 107 14.12 -2.65 -0.10
N ALA A 108 14.95 -2.83 -1.13
CA ALA A 108 14.44 -2.81 -2.49
C ALA A 108 13.42 -3.93 -2.67
N PRO A 109 12.34 -3.71 -3.45
CA PRO A 109 11.37 -4.77 -3.69
C PRO A 109 12.05 -5.95 -4.37
N ALA A 110 11.71 -7.16 -3.92
CA ALA A 110 12.18 -8.36 -4.59
C ALA A 110 11.54 -8.45 -5.98
N PRO A 111 12.26 -8.99 -6.98
CA PRO A 111 11.63 -9.27 -8.27
C PRO A 111 10.44 -10.20 -8.08
N VAL A 112 9.33 -9.86 -8.68
CA VAL A 112 8.12 -10.66 -8.61
C VAL A 112 7.93 -11.36 -9.94
N ALA A 113 7.96 -12.69 -9.93
CA ALA A 113 7.65 -13.47 -11.11
C ALA A 113 6.13 -13.54 -11.23
N GLY A 114 5.57 -12.80 -12.14
CA GLY A 114 4.13 -12.75 -12.27
C GLY A 114 3.69 -11.65 -13.19
N ARG A 115 2.39 -11.41 -13.17
CA ARG A 115 1.78 -10.39 -14.02
C ARG A 115 1.79 -9.06 -13.30
N THR A 116 2.10 -8.02 -14.04
CA THR A 116 1.96 -6.66 -13.55
C THR A 116 0.65 -6.09 -14.06
N LEU A 117 -0.18 -5.61 -13.15
CA LEU A 117 -1.46 -4.99 -13.45
C LEU A 117 -1.42 -3.55 -13.00
N ILE A 118 -2.01 -2.68 -13.79
CA ILE A 118 -2.09 -1.26 -13.46
C ILE A 118 -3.53 -0.94 -13.10
N ALA A 119 -3.71 -0.34 -11.91
CA ALA A 119 -5.01 0.10 -11.43
C ALA A 119 -4.93 1.57 -11.05
N ALA A 120 -5.96 2.30 -11.32
CA ALA A 120 -6.00 3.73 -11.02
C ALA A 120 -7.10 4.04 -10.02
#